data_8f19b084816b1b1658e6cd0e7f10a54e
#
_entry.id   8f19b084816b1b1658e6cd0e7f10a54e
#
_cell.length_a   1.000
_cell.length_b   1.000
_cell.length_c   1.000
_cell.angle_alpha   90.00
_cell.angle_beta   90.00
_cell.angle_gamma   90.00
#
_symmetry.space_group_name_H-M   'P 1'
#
loop_
_entity.id
_entity.type
_entity.pdbx_description
1 polymer ?
#
loop_
_entity_poly.entity_id
_entity_poly.type
_entity_poly.pdbx_seq_one_letter_code
_entity_poly.pdbx_strand_id
1 'polypeptide(L)'
;RDTDRSRGLGDVYKRQQKYIPYVIEPSLGADRVVLAFLCSAYDEEVLDAEKNDVRTVLHFHPALAPVKIGVLPLSKKLNEGAEKIYQQLSKKYNCEYDDRGNIGKRYRRQDEIGTPFCVTYDFESENDGAVTIRDRDTMEQVRVKIDELDAYFADKFTF
;
A
#
# COMPACT_ATOMS: atom_id res chain seq x y z
N ARG A 1 44.31 6.21 -10.85
CA ARG A 1 44.40 6.17 -9.34
C ARG A 1 43.03 5.88 -8.70
N ASP A 2 42.13 5.21 -9.41
CA ASP A 2 40.81 4.77 -8.87
C ASP A 2 40.86 3.33 -8.33
N THR A 3 42.03 2.80 -8.14
CA THR A 3 42.22 1.40 -7.75
C THR A 3 42.08 1.14 -6.25
N ASP A 4 42.04 2.16 -5.42
CA ASP A 4 41.98 1.96 -3.95
C ASP A 4 40.55 1.82 -3.40
N ARG A 5 39.52 2.24 -4.12
CA ARG A 5 38.13 2.06 -3.69
C ARG A 5 37.55 0.67 -3.94
N SER A 6 38.05 -0.01 -4.95
CA SER A 6 37.65 -1.40 -5.25
C SER A 6 38.37 -2.45 -4.41
N ARG A 7 39.42 -2.06 -3.72
CA ARG A 7 40.20 -2.99 -2.85
C ARG A 7 39.50 -3.36 -1.55
N GLY A 8 38.51 -2.58 -1.10
CA GLY A 8 37.87 -2.77 0.21
C GLY A 8 37.01 -4.01 0.34
N LEU A 9 36.45 -4.52 -0.76
CA LEU A 9 35.59 -5.70 -0.78
C LEU A 9 36.24 -6.90 -1.47
N GLY A 10 37.41 -6.74 -2.05
CA GLY A 10 37.87 -7.68 -3.02
C GLY A 10 39.20 -8.40 -2.71
N ASP A 11 39.93 -8.04 -1.69
CA ASP A 11 41.18 -8.75 -1.38
C ASP A 11 40.86 -9.96 -0.48
N VAL A 12 40.41 -11.03 -1.08
CA VAL A 12 40.21 -12.31 -0.38
C VAL A 12 41.52 -13.14 -0.49
N TYR A 13 42.09 -13.45 0.65
CA TYR A 13 43.22 -14.38 0.71
C TYR A 13 42.72 -15.80 0.80
N LYS A 14 42.85 -16.56 -0.27
CA LYS A 14 42.61 -17.99 -0.25
C LYS A 14 43.94 -18.72 -0.43
N ARG A 15 44.35 -19.49 0.56
CA ARG A 15 45.61 -20.26 0.57
C ARG A 15 46.84 -19.41 0.19
N GLN A 16 46.94 -18.19 0.79
CA GLN A 16 48.06 -17.26 0.59
C GLN A 16 48.23 -16.75 -0.86
N GLN A 17 47.23 -16.93 -1.74
CA GLN A 17 47.24 -16.34 -3.06
C GLN A 17 46.36 -15.09 -3.09
N LYS A 18 46.96 -13.99 -3.52
CA LYS A 18 46.26 -12.73 -3.74
C LYS A 18 45.65 -12.73 -5.13
N TYR A 19 44.35 -12.45 -5.23
CA TYR A 19 43.67 -12.32 -6.50
C TYR A 19 42.67 -11.14 -6.48
N ILE A 20 42.36 -10.60 -7.68
CA ILE A 20 41.34 -9.57 -7.85
C ILE A 20 40.05 -10.31 -8.29
N PRO A 21 39.00 -10.33 -7.44
CA PRO A 21 37.77 -10.98 -7.77
C PRO A 21 37.00 -10.21 -8.85
N TYR A 22 36.16 -10.89 -9.62
CA TYR A 22 35.15 -10.24 -10.43
C TYR A 22 34.06 -9.69 -9.53
N VAL A 23 33.63 -8.46 -9.82
CA VAL A 23 32.53 -7.79 -9.09
C VAL A 23 31.38 -7.56 -10.07
N ILE A 24 30.18 -7.93 -9.65
CA ILE A 24 28.94 -7.57 -10.32
C ILE A 24 28.31 -6.48 -9.47
N GLU A 25 28.31 -5.26 -9.98
CA GLU A 25 27.78 -4.08 -9.27
C GLU A 25 26.60 -3.50 -10.04
N PRO A 26 25.36 -3.95 -9.76
CA PRO A 26 24.18 -3.35 -10.35
C PRO A 26 23.98 -1.93 -9.79
N SER A 27 23.70 -0.99 -10.67
CA SER A 27 23.39 0.39 -10.31
C SER A 27 22.00 0.77 -10.79
N LEU A 28 21.18 1.36 -9.93
CA LEU A 28 19.82 1.73 -10.22
C LEU A 28 19.52 3.13 -9.68
N GLY A 29 18.87 3.97 -10.50
CA GLY A 29 18.41 5.30 -10.08
C GLY A 29 17.06 5.20 -9.36
N ALA A 30 17.00 5.56 -8.09
CA ALA A 30 15.78 5.48 -7.28
C ALA A 30 14.60 6.22 -7.91
N ASP A 31 14.80 7.46 -8.36
CA ASP A 31 13.75 8.28 -8.96
C ASP A 31 13.20 7.68 -10.27
N ARG A 32 14.07 7.07 -11.08
CA ARG A 32 13.65 6.40 -12.31
C ARG A 32 12.82 5.15 -12.03
N VAL A 33 13.16 4.42 -10.98
CA VAL A 33 12.39 3.26 -10.55
C VAL A 33 11.01 3.67 -10.03
N VAL A 34 10.94 4.71 -9.21
CA VAL A 34 9.66 5.26 -8.74
C VAL A 34 8.79 5.69 -9.92
N LEU A 35 9.35 6.41 -10.89
CA LEU A 35 8.62 6.82 -12.10
C LEU A 35 8.13 5.60 -12.90
N ALA A 36 8.97 4.58 -13.07
CA ALA A 36 8.57 3.35 -13.76
C ALA A 36 7.41 2.63 -13.08
N PHE A 37 7.42 2.53 -11.74
CA PHE A 37 6.31 1.95 -10.98
C PHE A 37 5.04 2.78 -11.10
N LEU A 38 5.13 4.12 -11.03
CA LEU A 38 3.98 5.01 -11.23
C LEU A 38 3.36 4.82 -12.61
N CYS A 39 4.18 4.84 -13.67
CA CYS A 39 3.71 4.64 -15.04
C CYS A 39 3.11 3.26 -15.27
N SER A 40 3.68 2.22 -14.65
CA SER A 40 3.18 0.85 -14.78
C SER A 40 1.89 0.61 -13.99
N ALA A 41 1.70 1.32 -12.88
CA ALA A 41 0.53 1.16 -12.02
C ALA A 41 -0.67 2.02 -12.43
N TYR A 42 -0.45 3.08 -13.22
CA TYR A 42 -1.50 4.02 -13.61
C TYR A 42 -2.48 3.39 -14.59
N ASP A 43 -3.76 3.53 -14.28
CA ASP A 43 -4.85 3.11 -15.15
C ASP A 43 -6.07 4.06 -15.04
N GLU A 44 -6.86 4.13 -16.12
CA GLU A 44 -8.12 4.85 -16.19
C GLU A 44 -9.23 3.87 -16.56
N GLU A 45 -9.97 3.43 -15.58
CA GLU A 45 -11.06 2.48 -15.74
C GLU A 45 -12.38 3.20 -16.02
N VAL A 46 -13.04 2.86 -17.13
CA VAL A 46 -14.40 3.36 -17.44
C VAL A 46 -15.41 2.49 -16.73
N LEU A 47 -16.03 3.02 -15.68
CA LEU A 47 -17.07 2.31 -14.91
C LEU A 47 -18.46 2.43 -15.56
N ASP A 48 -18.78 3.59 -16.13
CA ASP A 48 -20.05 3.84 -16.83
C ASP A 48 -19.79 4.76 -18.03
N ALA A 49 -19.82 4.19 -19.22
CA ALA A 49 -19.57 4.93 -20.47
C ALA A 49 -20.67 5.97 -20.77
N GLU A 50 -21.93 5.72 -20.38
CA GLU A 50 -23.04 6.63 -20.63
C GLU A 50 -22.95 7.89 -19.76
N LYS A 51 -22.44 7.74 -18.52
CA LYS A 51 -22.26 8.84 -17.57
C LYS A 51 -20.86 9.45 -17.62
N ASN A 52 -19.99 8.93 -18.49
CA ASN A 52 -18.58 9.31 -18.55
C ASN A 52 -17.90 9.22 -17.16
N ASP A 53 -18.25 8.17 -16.40
CA ASP A 53 -17.68 7.93 -15.07
C ASP A 53 -16.40 7.14 -15.22
N VAL A 54 -15.29 7.84 -15.09
CA VAL A 54 -13.93 7.29 -15.17
C VAL A 54 -13.31 7.24 -13.77
N ARG A 55 -12.70 6.10 -13.45
CA ARG A 55 -11.96 5.87 -12.23
C ARG A 55 -10.46 5.90 -12.54
N THR A 56 -9.76 6.87 -12.01
CA THR A 56 -8.29 6.86 -12.02
C THR A 56 -7.79 6.02 -10.87
N VAL A 57 -6.88 5.10 -11.13
CA VAL A 57 -6.35 4.17 -10.12
C VAL A 57 -4.87 3.91 -10.33
N LEU A 58 -4.14 3.72 -9.23
CA LEU A 58 -2.76 3.24 -9.24
C LEU A 58 -2.72 1.81 -8.71
N HIS A 59 -2.55 0.84 -9.60
CA HIS A 59 -2.47 -0.59 -9.29
C HIS A 59 -1.10 -1.01 -8.74
N PHE A 60 -0.67 -0.39 -7.65
CA PHE A 60 0.55 -0.82 -6.98
C PHE A 60 0.38 -2.20 -6.37
N HIS A 61 1.43 -3.01 -6.43
CA HIS A 61 1.52 -4.19 -5.58
C HIS A 61 1.32 -3.79 -4.11
N PRO A 62 0.49 -4.49 -3.32
CA PRO A 62 0.17 -4.08 -1.95
C PRO A 62 1.40 -3.80 -1.08
N ALA A 63 2.47 -4.60 -1.24
CA ALA A 63 3.73 -4.39 -0.53
C ALA A 63 4.48 -3.11 -0.94
N LEU A 64 4.22 -2.55 -2.14
CA LEU A 64 4.86 -1.33 -2.64
C LEU A 64 4.01 -0.07 -2.45
N ALA A 65 2.70 -0.20 -2.27
CA ALA A 65 1.80 0.93 -2.08
C ALA A 65 2.26 1.85 -0.93
N PRO A 66 2.33 3.18 -1.14
CA PRO A 66 2.80 4.12 -0.10
C PRO A 66 1.89 4.11 1.14
N VAL A 67 0.59 4.14 0.92
CA VAL A 67 -0.44 3.96 1.95
C VAL A 67 -0.98 2.55 1.82
N LYS A 68 -0.99 1.79 2.91
CA LYS A 68 -1.42 0.38 2.93
C LYS A 68 -2.91 0.24 3.13
N ILE A 69 -3.46 1.05 4.03
CA ILE A 69 -4.85 0.95 4.46
C ILE A 69 -5.44 2.35 4.59
N GLY A 70 -6.57 2.59 3.93
CA GLY A 70 -7.41 3.76 4.15
C GLY A 70 -8.49 3.44 5.17
N VAL A 71 -8.59 4.19 6.27
CA VAL A 71 -9.66 4.03 7.26
C VAL A 71 -10.71 5.11 7.06
N LEU A 72 -11.92 4.68 6.74
CA LEU A 72 -12.99 5.54 6.27
C LEU A 72 -14.25 5.34 7.14
N PRO A 73 -14.63 6.30 8.00
CA PRO A 73 -15.91 6.24 8.69
C PRO A 73 -17.06 6.44 7.68
N LEU A 74 -18.12 5.67 7.73
CA LEU A 74 -19.27 5.86 6.84
C LEU A 74 -19.96 7.21 7.08
N SER A 75 -20.01 7.64 8.34
CA SER A 75 -20.60 8.90 8.79
C SER A 75 -19.73 9.57 9.85
N LYS A 76 -19.82 10.92 9.97
CA LYS A 76 -19.12 11.67 11.02
C LYS A 76 -19.45 11.22 12.45
N LYS A 77 -20.61 10.63 12.66
CA LYS A 77 -21.00 10.09 13.98
C LYS A 77 -20.17 8.87 14.39
N LEU A 78 -19.57 8.22 13.41
CA LEU A 78 -18.79 6.99 13.57
C LEU A 78 -17.28 7.26 13.67
N ASN A 79 -16.87 8.53 13.68
CA ASN A 79 -15.45 8.90 13.68
C ASN A 79 -14.69 8.27 14.86
N GLU A 80 -15.27 8.24 16.06
CA GLU A 80 -14.61 7.70 17.25
C GLU A 80 -14.25 6.21 17.09
N GLY A 81 -15.17 5.42 16.54
CA GLY A 81 -14.91 3.99 16.27
C GLY A 81 -13.85 3.78 15.20
N ALA A 82 -13.97 4.53 14.09
CA ALA A 82 -12.99 4.48 13.01
C ALA A 82 -11.60 4.94 13.44
N GLU A 83 -11.50 5.94 14.30
CA GLU A 83 -10.25 6.45 14.83
C GLU A 83 -9.53 5.42 15.71
N LYS A 84 -10.26 4.66 16.51
CA LYS A 84 -9.69 3.54 17.29
C LYS A 84 -9.04 2.49 16.37
N ILE A 85 -9.72 2.14 15.28
CA ILE A 85 -9.18 1.21 14.27
C ILE A 85 -7.95 1.80 13.59
N TYR A 86 -8.01 3.07 13.20
CA TYR A 86 -6.85 3.77 12.64
C TYR A 86 -5.65 3.74 13.59
N GLN A 87 -5.84 4.03 14.88
CA GLN A 87 -4.78 3.98 15.88
C GLN A 87 -4.22 2.56 16.09
N GLN A 88 -5.06 1.53 15.96
CA GLN A 88 -4.61 0.14 16.03
C GLN A 88 -3.74 -0.21 14.82
N LEU A 89 -4.25 0.00 13.60
CA LEU A 89 -3.59 -0.40 12.36
C LEU A 89 -2.33 0.43 12.05
N SER A 90 -2.33 1.72 12.39
CA SER A 90 -1.19 2.63 12.16
C SER A 90 0.06 2.28 12.96
N LYS A 91 -0.03 1.42 13.97
CA LYS A 91 1.14 0.89 14.69
C LYS A 91 1.99 -0.06 13.84
N LYS A 92 1.38 -0.69 12.83
CA LYS A 92 2.03 -1.72 11.99
C LYS A 92 2.12 -1.31 10.53
N TYR A 93 1.16 -0.54 10.03
CA TYR A 93 1.03 -0.21 8.62
C TYR A 93 0.96 1.30 8.43
N ASN A 94 1.40 1.79 7.27
CA ASN A 94 1.16 3.17 6.89
C ASN A 94 -0.31 3.33 6.50
N CYS A 95 -1.09 3.97 7.35
CA CYS A 95 -2.53 4.16 7.19
C CYS A 95 -2.87 5.62 6.94
N GLU A 96 -3.93 5.87 6.20
CA GLU A 96 -4.54 7.18 6.04
C GLU A 96 -5.97 7.16 6.60
N TYR A 97 -6.36 8.23 7.29
CA TYR A 97 -7.70 8.44 7.79
C TYR A 97 -8.39 9.55 7.00
N ASP A 98 -9.56 9.29 6.42
CA ASP A 98 -10.29 10.28 5.63
C ASP A 98 -11.80 10.27 5.97
N ASP A 99 -12.27 11.38 6.52
CA ASP A 99 -13.68 11.63 6.84
C ASP A 99 -14.34 12.72 5.95
N ARG A 100 -13.63 13.17 4.90
CA ARG A 100 -14.06 14.30 4.07
C ARG A 100 -14.99 13.90 2.95
N GLY A 101 -16.13 14.56 2.84
CA GLY A 101 -17.11 14.32 1.78
C GLY A 101 -17.88 13.00 1.96
N ASN A 102 -18.43 12.47 0.88
CA ASN A 102 -19.14 11.19 0.89
C ASN A 102 -18.18 10.01 0.72
N ILE A 103 -18.63 8.82 1.09
CA ILE A 103 -17.82 7.59 1.06
C ILE A 103 -17.30 7.25 -0.34
N GLY A 104 -18.10 7.47 -1.39
CA GLY A 104 -17.67 7.22 -2.77
C GLY A 104 -16.48 8.08 -3.17
N LYS A 105 -16.47 9.39 -2.79
CA LYS A 105 -15.34 10.29 -3.05
C LYS A 105 -14.10 9.89 -2.25
N ARG A 106 -14.27 9.34 -1.05
CA ARG A 106 -13.16 8.84 -0.23
C ARG A 106 -12.50 7.63 -0.88
N TYR A 107 -13.30 6.67 -1.36
CA TYR A 107 -12.77 5.54 -2.13
C TYR A 107 -12.00 5.99 -3.36
N ARG A 108 -12.53 6.97 -4.13
CA ARG A 108 -11.84 7.51 -5.31
C ARG A 108 -10.46 8.08 -4.98
N ARG A 109 -10.35 8.88 -3.92
CA ARG A 109 -9.06 9.42 -3.48
C ARG A 109 -8.07 8.33 -3.09
N GLN A 110 -8.52 7.28 -2.42
CA GLN A 110 -7.67 6.14 -2.06
C GLN A 110 -7.26 5.33 -3.29
N ASP A 111 -8.14 5.17 -4.27
CA ASP A 111 -7.84 4.52 -5.54
C ASP A 111 -6.77 5.33 -6.32
N GLU A 112 -6.91 6.67 -6.38
CA GLU A 112 -5.97 7.59 -7.05
C GLU A 112 -4.55 7.53 -6.47
N ILE A 113 -4.39 7.36 -5.17
CA ILE A 113 -3.07 7.23 -4.53
C ILE A 113 -2.57 5.79 -4.46
N GLY A 114 -3.39 4.83 -4.90
CA GLY A 114 -3.04 3.42 -4.99
C GLY A 114 -3.09 2.65 -3.68
N THR A 115 -3.93 3.07 -2.73
CA THR A 115 -4.16 2.33 -1.48
C THR A 115 -4.88 1.01 -1.77
N PRO A 116 -4.27 -0.16 -1.45
CA PRO A 116 -4.83 -1.45 -1.84
C PRO A 116 -6.09 -1.84 -1.07
N PHE A 117 -6.23 -1.42 0.18
CA PHE A 117 -7.36 -1.77 1.01
C PHE A 117 -7.97 -0.57 1.71
N CYS A 118 -9.30 -0.48 1.71
CA CYS A 118 -10.05 0.51 2.48
C CYS A 118 -10.90 -0.17 3.53
N VAL A 119 -10.73 0.20 4.79
CA VAL A 119 -11.50 -0.25 5.94
C VAL A 119 -12.59 0.76 6.21
N THR A 120 -13.85 0.36 6.07
CA THR A 120 -15.01 1.21 6.34
C THR A 120 -15.66 0.80 7.65
N TYR A 121 -15.76 1.75 8.57
CA TYR A 121 -16.52 1.61 9.80
C TYR A 121 -17.93 2.13 9.57
N ASP A 122 -18.92 1.27 9.71
CA ASP A 122 -20.33 1.55 9.47
C ASP A 122 -21.19 1.42 10.75
N PHE A 123 -22.49 1.66 10.63
CA PHE A 123 -23.41 1.60 11.77
C PHE A 123 -23.56 0.17 12.34
N GLU A 124 -23.39 -0.85 11.51
CA GLU A 124 -23.44 -2.24 11.97
C GLU A 124 -22.19 -2.61 12.75
N SER A 125 -21.08 -1.93 12.47
CA SER A 125 -19.79 -2.17 13.16
C SER A 125 -19.89 -1.94 14.67
N GLU A 126 -20.78 -1.07 15.14
CA GLU A 126 -21.02 -0.86 16.57
C GLU A 126 -21.72 -2.06 17.23
N ASN A 127 -22.48 -2.84 16.47
CA ASN A 127 -23.25 -3.97 16.98
C ASN A 127 -22.52 -5.30 16.86
N ASP A 128 -21.86 -5.53 15.70
CA ASP A 128 -21.23 -6.82 15.38
C ASP A 128 -19.71 -6.84 15.58
N GLY A 129 -19.10 -5.68 15.88
CA GLY A 129 -17.64 -5.57 16.05
C GLY A 129 -16.85 -5.92 14.80
N ALA A 130 -17.46 -5.75 13.61
CA ALA A 130 -16.83 -6.03 12.34
C ALA A 130 -16.80 -4.78 11.46
N VAL A 131 -15.90 -4.75 10.49
CA VAL A 131 -15.74 -3.67 9.52
C VAL A 131 -15.81 -4.21 8.11
N THR A 132 -16.12 -3.35 7.16
CA THR A 132 -16.10 -3.69 5.75
C THR A 132 -14.75 -3.33 5.14
N ILE A 133 -14.07 -4.31 4.56
CA ILE A 133 -12.82 -4.11 3.83
C ILE A 133 -13.12 -4.17 2.34
N ARG A 134 -12.77 -3.11 1.62
CA ARG A 134 -12.85 -3.03 0.16
C ARG A 134 -11.46 -3.21 -0.44
N ASP A 135 -11.36 -4.14 -1.37
CA ASP A 135 -10.19 -4.31 -2.23
C ASP A 135 -10.23 -3.29 -3.39
N ARG A 136 -9.10 -2.62 -3.65
CA ARG A 136 -8.97 -1.63 -4.72
C ARG A 136 -9.16 -2.24 -6.10
N ASP A 137 -8.54 -3.39 -6.35
CA ASP A 137 -8.44 -3.95 -7.70
C ASP A 137 -9.73 -4.65 -8.12
N THR A 138 -10.34 -5.42 -7.23
CA THR A 138 -11.59 -6.14 -7.50
C THR A 138 -12.85 -5.35 -7.16
N MET A 139 -12.72 -4.28 -6.35
CA MET A 139 -13.83 -3.55 -5.73
C MET A 139 -14.74 -4.40 -4.84
N GLU A 140 -14.36 -5.66 -4.60
CA GLU A 140 -15.09 -6.53 -3.70
C GLU A 140 -15.00 -6.05 -2.26
N GLN A 141 -16.07 -6.29 -1.51
CA GLN A 141 -16.16 -5.92 -0.12
C GLN A 141 -16.39 -7.17 0.73
N VAL A 142 -15.56 -7.33 1.75
CA VAL A 142 -15.66 -8.42 2.70
C VAL A 142 -15.83 -7.88 4.11
N ARG A 143 -16.63 -8.58 4.93
CA ARG A 143 -16.82 -8.22 6.32
C ARG A 143 -15.86 -9.01 7.21
N VAL A 144 -15.07 -8.31 8.01
CA VAL A 144 -14.02 -8.90 8.86
C VAL A 144 -14.17 -8.32 10.27
N LYS A 145 -14.02 -9.17 11.29
CA LYS A 145 -14.04 -8.73 12.69
C LYS A 145 -12.82 -7.86 13.01
N ILE A 146 -13.02 -6.86 13.87
CA ILE A 146 -11.96 -5.93 14.26
C ILE A 146 -10.78 -6.66 14.89
N ASP A 147 -11.04 -7.71 15.68
CA ASP A 147 -10.01 -8.52 16.33
C ASP A 147 -9.19 -9.36 15.33
N GLU A 148 -9.74 -9.64 14.15
CA GLU A 148 -9.11 -10.45 13.10
C GLU A 148 -8.34 -9.60 12.06
N LEU A 149 -8.43 -8.26 12.12
CA LEU A 149 -7.83 -7.36 11.14
C LEU A 149 -6.31 -7.55 11.02
N ASP A 150 -5.63 -7.72 12.14
CA ASP A 150 -4.19 -7.91 12.16
C ASP A 150 -3.77 -9.20 11.43
N ALA A 151 -4.52 -10.28 11.63
CA ALA A 151 -4.28 -11.56 10.95
C ALA A 151 -4.63 -11.47 9.45
N TYR A 152 -5.73 -10.79 9.13
CA TYR A 152 -6.17 -10.59 7.75
C TYR A 152 -5.13 -9.84 6.92
N PHE A 153 -4.55 -8.76 7.47
CA PHE A 153 -3.59 -7.94 6.75
C PHE A 153 -2.16 -8.50 6.76
N ALA A 154 -1.80 -9.35 7.74
CA ALA A 154 -0.45 -9.91 7.81
C ALA A 154 -0.04 -10.65 6.53
N ASP A 155 -0.98 -11.30 5.88
CA ASP A 155 -0.77 -12.10 4.67
C ASP A 155 -0.83 -11.27 3.37
N LYS A 156 -1.46 -10.10 3.41
CA LYS A 156 -1.75 -9.27 2.23
C LYS A 156 -0.57 -8.37 1.81
N PHE A 157 0.36 -8.09 2.69
CA PHE A 157 1.47 -7.16 2.45
C PHE A 157 2.84 -7.83 2.32
N THR A 158 2.88 -9.16 2.27
CA THR A 158 4.10 -9.94 1.96
C THR A 158 4.33 -10.03 0.45
N PHE A 159 5.62 -10.15 0.06
CA PHE A 159 6.02 -10.45 -1.32
C PHE A 159 5.95 -11.96 -1.57
#